data_40adcf0cf217cef40a997beeb4ed6866
#
_entry.id   40adcf0cf217cef40a997beeb4ed6866
#
_cell.length_a   1.000
_cell.length_b   1.000
_cell.length_c   1.000
_cell.angle_alpha   90.00
_cell.angle_beta   90.00
_cell.angle_gamma   90.00
#
_symmetry.space_group_name_H-M   'P 1'
#
loop_
_entity.id
_entity.type
_entity.pdbx_description
1 polymer ?
#
loop_
_entity_poly.entity_id
_entity_poly.type
_entity_poly.pdbx_seq_one_letter_code
_entity_poly.pdbx_strand_id
1 'polypeptide(L)'
;MTQFTKLTITRLTISMALVIGVGVAQAEVPVVQSPEVIELEFGTPFEYEIKASGEPIGYSVSGLPFWLKREGAFLRGTPVSKKEQILQVQALNSDGISKPHQLILQVVDIGALTQEAKSVENSRHKQ
;
A
#
# COMPACT_ATOMS: atom_id res chain seq x y z
N MET A 1 -41.28 25.38 -38.94
CA MET A 1 -40.91 25.31 -38.71
C MET A 1 -40.34 24.82 -38.04
N THR A 2 -40.27 24.78 -38.03
CA THR A 2 -39.77 24.36 -37.53
C THR A 2 -38.93 24.33 -36.78
N GLN A 3 -38.72 24.66 -36.66
CA GLN A 3 -37.97 24.60 -36.07
C GLN A 3 -37.69 24.54 -35.00
N PHE A 4 -37.88 24.66 -34.83
CA PHE A 4 -37.59 24.48 -33.95
C PHE A 4 -37.18 24.05 -33.18
N THR A 5 -37.20 23.80 -33.10
CA THR A 5 -37.00 23.21 -32.50
C THR A 5 -36.00 22.75 -32.09
N LYS A 6 -35.55 22.96 -32.37
CA LYS A 6 -34.55 22.54 -32.09
C LYS A 6 -33.82 22.80 -31.29
N LEU A 7 -33.75 23.38 -31.19
CA LEU A 7 -32.94 23.58 -30.55
C LEU A 7 -32.79 23.40 -29.45
N THR A 8 -33.13 23.37 -29.26
CA THR A 8 -33.09 23.32 -28.29
C THR A 8 -32.49 22.41 -27.73
N ILE A 9 -32.33 22.25 -28.03
CA ILE A 9 -31.76 21.39 -27.65
C ILE A 9 -30.62 21.31 -27.36
N THR A 10 -30.41 21.72 -27.83
CA THR A 10 -29.40 21.59 -27.68
C THR A 10 -28.81 21.92 -26.82
N ARG A 11 -29.03 22.32 -26.65
CA ARG A 11 -28.45 22.59 -25.95
C ARG A 11 -28.40 22.33 -24.95
N LEU A 12 -28.59 22.21 -24.83
CA LEU A 12 -28.52 21.87 -23.99
C LEU A 12 -27.83 21.27 -23.48
N THR A 13 -27.87 21.01 -23.52
CA THR A 13 -27.29 20.20 -23.33
C THR A 13 -26.10 20.33 -23.03
N ILE A 14 -25.66 20.68 -23.35
CA ILE A 14 -24.52 20.89 -23.38
C ILE A 14 -24.00 21.26 -22.26
N SER A 15 -24.41 21.90 -22.14
CA SER A 15 -24.06 22.44 -21.15
C SER A 15 -23.71 21.65 -20.18
N MET A 16 -24.28 21.24 -19.94
CA MET A 16 -24.17 20.51 -18.99
C MET A 16 -22.97 19.95 -18.87
N ALA A 17 -22.76 19.55 -19.69
CA ALA A 17 -21.75 18.75 -19.65
C ALA A 17 -20.60 19.43 -19.10
N LEU A 18 -20.25 20.19 -19.68
CA LEU A 18 -19.19 20.75 -19.40
C LEU A 18 -18.97 21.12 -18.12
N VAL A 19 -19.74 21.59 -17.88
CA VAL A 19 -19.73 22.05 -16.66
C VAL A 19 -19.10 21.19 -15.81
N ILE A 20 -19.44 20.16 -16.03
CA ILE A 20 -18.99 19.19 -15.38
C ILE A 20 -17.70 19.23 -14.97
N GLY A 21 -17.03 19.02 -15.71
CA GLY A 21 -15.80 18.81 -15.32
C GLY A 21 -15.21 19.98 -14.75
N VAL A 22 -15.69 20.92 -15.06
CA VAL A 22 -15.15 22.01 -14.67
C VAL A 22 -14.96 22.17 -13.27
N GLY A 23 -14.97 22.42 -12.74
CA GLY A 23 -14.79 22.86 -11.59
C GLY A 23 -14.85 22.11 -10.45
N VAL A 24 -15.10 21.06 -10.63
CA VAL A 24 -15.34 20.34 -9.52
C VAL A 24 -14.17 19.62 -9.08
N ALA A 25 -13.32 20.23 -8.42
CA ALA A 25 -12.23 19.55 -7.82
C ALA A 25 -12.79 18.92 -6.58
N GLN A 26 -12.83 17.64 -6.54
CA GLN A 26 -13.27 16.97 -5.36
C GLN A 26 -12.08 16.67 -4.49
N ALA A 27 -12.25 16.82 -3.19
CA ALA A 27 -11.24 16.43 -2.24
C ALA A 27 -10.99 14.94 -2.42
N GLU A 28 -9.75 14.59 -2.57
CA GLU A 28 -9.41 13.19 -2.73
C GLU A 28 -8.37 12.83 -1.69
N VAL A 29 -8.83 12.20 -0.63
CA VAL A 29 -7.96 11.72 0.44
C VAL A 29 -7.20 10.52 -0.10
N PRO A 30 -5.93 10.37 0.24
CA PRO A 30 -5.16 9.24 -0.27
C PRO A 30 -5.69 7.90 0.23
N VAL A 31 -5.38 6.85 -0.51
CA VAL A 31 -5.69 5.48 -0.10
C VAL A 31 -4.40 4.69 -0.21
N VAL A 32 -3.98 4.08 0.89
CA VAL A 32 -2.78 3.27 0.89
C VAL A 32 -3.01 2.01 0.06
N GLN A 33 -2.09 1.71 -0.83
CA GLN A 33 -2.21 0.60 -1.78
C GLN A 33 -1.19 -0.50 -1.51
N SER A 34 -0.71 -0.60 -0.28
CA SER A 34 0.21 -1.66 0.10
C SER A 34 -0.53 -2.96 0.32
N PRO A 35 0.13 -4.09 0.16
CA PRO A 35 -0.49 -5.38 0.50
C PRO A 35 -0.71 -5.45 2.00
N GLU A 36 -1.55 -6.36 2.43
CA GLU A 36 -1.81 -6.53 3.86
C GLU A 36 -0.70 -7.30 4.55
N VAL A 37 -0.02 -8.18 3.82
CA VAL A 37 1.04 -9.01 4.39
C VAL A 37 2.26 -8.98 3.49
N ILE A 38 3.42 -8.83 4.09
CA ILE A 38 4.69 -8.92 3.38
C ILE A 38 5.54 -9.94 4.13
N GLU A 39 6.09 -10.90 3.39
CA GLU A 39 7.01 -11.87 3.98
C GLU A 39 8.42 -11.36 3.87
N LEU A 40 9.16 -11.44 4.97
CA LEU A 40 10.55 -11.03 5.04
C LEU A 40 11.40 -12.21 5.42
N GLU A 41 12.64 -12.22 4.95
CA GLU A 41 13.56 -13.26 5.29
C GLU A 41 14.43 -12.81 6.47
N PHE A 42 14.48 -13.65 7.49
CA PHE A 42 15.24 -13.35 8.70
C PHE A 42 16.71 -13.11 8.34
N GLY A 43 17.27 -12.00 8.79
CA GLY A 43 18.67 -11.70 8.56
C GLY A 43 18.99 -11.09 7.20
N THR A 44 18.00 -10.90 6.35
CA THR A 44 18.23 -10.35 5.01
C THR A 44 17.73 -8.93 4.93
N PRO A 45 18.52 -8.00 4.40
CA PRO A 45 18.08 -6.60 4.27
C PRO A 45 16.81 -6.50 3.45
N PHE A 46 15.91 -5.67 3.92
CA PHE A 46 14.59 -5.50 3.33
C PHE A 46 14.36 -4.05 3.00
N GLU A 47 13.74 -3.81 1.84
CA GLU A 47 13.34 -2.47 1.45
C GLU A 47 11.97 -2.55 0.79
N TYR A 48 11.07 -1.69 1.20
CA TYR A 48 9.74 -1.65 0.62
C TYR A 48 9.28 -0.21 0.48
N GLU A 49 8.72 0.12 -0.66
CA GLU A 49 8.18 1.46 -0.92
C GLU A 49 6.68 1.45 -0.70
N ILE A 50 6.20 2.31 0.20
CA ILE A 50 4.77 2.45 0.45
C ILE A 50 4.16 3.21 -0.72
N LYS A 51 3.05 2.71 -1.22
CA LYS A 51 2.35 3.36 -2.32
C LYS A 51 0.95 3.75 -1.91
N ALA A 52 0.48 4.87 -2.43
CA ALA A 52 -0.87 5.33 -2.15
C ALA A 52 -1.37 6.14 -3.34
N SER A 53 -2.68 6.18 -3.50
CA SER A 53 -3.31 7.03 -4.49
C SER A 53 -3.43 8.45 -3.92
N GLY A 54 -3.89 9.39 -4.73
CA GLY A 54 -4.16 10.74 -4.25
C GLY A 54 -2.94 11.63 -4.11
N GLU A 55 -1.84 11.28 -4.78
CA GLU A 55 -0.61 12.08 -4.77
C GLU A 55 -0.20 12.46 -3.34
N PRO A 56 0.17 11.48 -2.55
CA PRO A 56 0.52 11.75 -1.16
C PRO A 56 1.79 12.59 -1.04
N ILE A 57 1.80 13.47 -0.05
CA ILE A 57 2.97 14.28 0.22
C ILE A 57 3.71 13.78 1.46
N GLY A 58 3.19 12.78 2.11
CA GLY A 58 3.86 12.20 3.27
C GLY A 58 3.19 10.94 3.74
N TYR A 59 3.86 10.24 4.63
CA TYR A 59 3.37 8.99 5.20
C TYR A 59 3.61 8.98 6.68
N SER A 60 2.73 8.31 7.40
CA SER A 60 2.88 8.07 8.83
C SER A 60 2.84 6.56 9.05
N VAL A 61 3.81 6.04 9.77
CA VAL A 61 3.86 4.61 10.07
C VAL A 61 4.10 4.44 11.56
N SER A 62 3.25 3.65 12.20
CA SER A 62 3.42 3.33 13.60
C SER A 62 3.61 1.83 13.78
N GLY A 63 4.17 1.44 14.91
CA GLY A 63 4.41 0.03 15.18
C GLY A 63 5.75 -0.47 14.65
N LEU A 64 6.62 0.42 14.23
CA LEU A 64 7.92 0.00 13.68
C LEU A 64 8.77 -0.70 14.74
N PRO A 65 9.28 -1.89 14.43
CA PRO A 65 10.24 -2.52 15.34
C PRO A 65 11.58 -1.78 15.27
N PHE A 66 12.45 -2.03 16.23
CA PHE A 66 13.71 -1.28 16.33
C PHE A 66 14.61 -1.50 15.11
N TRP A 67 14.46 -2.61 14.40
CA TRP A 67 15.31 -2.92 13.25
C TRP A 67 14.77 -2.35 11.94
N LEU A 68 13.63 -1.69 11.96
CA LEU A 68 13.02 -1.16 10.76
C LEU A 68 12.87 0.34 10.86
N LYS A 69 13.28 1.06 9.83
CA LYS A 69 13.19 2.51 9.79
C LYS A 69 12.41 2.97 8.57
N ARG A 70 11.76 4.10 8.72
CA ARG A 70 11.06 4.71 7.61
C ARG A 70 11.83 5.93 7.13
N GLU A 71 12.07 5.99 5.85
CA GLU A 71 12.69 7.14 5.21
C GLU A 71 11.80 7.55 4.05
N GLY A 72 11.03 8.63 4.24
CA GLY A 72 10.06 9.03 3.23
C GLY A 72 9.00 7.95 3.04
N ALA A 73 8.89 7.44 1.84
CA ALA A 73 7.97 6.36 1.52
C ALA A 73 8.60 4.98 1.70
N PHE A 74 9.87 4.92 2.07
CA PHE A 74 10.55 3.63 2.16
C PHE A 74 10.65 3.10 3.57
N LEU A 75 10.46 1.79 3.70
CA LEU A 75 10.72 1.06 4.93
C LEU A 75 11.96 0.23 4.68
N ARG A 76 12.98 0.40 5.52
CA ARG A 76 14.24 -0.30 5.35
C ARG A 76 14.73 -0.89 6.66
N GLY A 77 15.30 -2.07 6.59
CA GLY A 77 15.86 -2.71 7.77
C GLY A 77 16.19 -4.16 7.51
N THR A 78 16.75 -4.79 8.52
CA THR A 78 17.08 -6.21 8.45
C THR A 78 16.38 -6.90 9.63
N PRO A 79 15.47 -7.83 9.36
CA PRO A 79 14.76 -8.50 10.44
C PRO A 79 15.73 -9.29 11.32
N VAL A 80 15.69 -9.00 12.62
CA VAL A 80 16.52 -9.72 13.59
C VAL A 80 15.64 -10.41 14.63
N SER A 81 14.35 -10.48 14.38
CA SER A 81 13.40 -11.16 15.25
C SER A 81 12.41 -11.88 14.34
N LYS A 82 12.03 -13.08 14.70
CA LYS A 82 11.05 -13.84 13.92
C LYS A 82 9.63 -13.51 14.31
N LYS A 83 9.47 -12.57 15.24
CA LYS A 83 8.14 -12.20 15.68
C LYS A 83 7.42 -11.39 14.62
N GLU A 84 6.16 -11.70 14.38
CA GLU A 84 5.35 -10.95 13.45
C GLU A 84 5.20 -9.52 13.93
N GLN A 85 5.27 -8.58 13.02
CA GLN A 85 5.11 -7.16 13.32
C GLN A 85 3.89 -6.63 12.57
N ILE A 86 3.10 -5.83 13.26
CA ILE A 86 1.92 -5.22 12.66
C ILE A 86 2.10 -3.72 12.65
N LEU A 87 2.12 -3.14 11.47
CA LEU A 87 2.30 -1.71 11.30
C LEU A 87 0.99 -1.07 10.89
N GLN A 88 0.81 0.20 11.27
CA GLN A 88 -0.31 0.99 10.79
C GLN A 88 0.27 2.06 9.88
N VAL A 89 -0.17 2.07 8.64
CA VAL A 89 0.35 3.00 7.63
C VAL A 89 -0.75 3.95 7.22
N GLN A 90 -0.44 5.23 7.15
CA GLN A 90 -1.35 6.24 6.65
C GLN A 90 -0.60 7.12 5.66
N ALA A 91 -1.31 7.57 4.64
CA ALA A 91 -0.77 8.53 3.69
C ALA A 91 -1.52 9.84 3.89
N LEU A 92 -0.87 10.94 3.56
CA LEU A 92 -1.52 12.23 3.69
C LEU A 92 -1.20 13.10 2.48
N ASN A 93 -2.14 13.95 2.15
CA ASN A 93 -1.97 14.97 1.14
C ASN A 93 -2.69 16.24 1.60
N SER A 94 -2.82 17.22 0.73
CA SER A 94 -3.44 18.48 1.12
C SER A 94 -4.94 18.34 1.44
N ASP A 95 -5.56 17.26 1.01
CA ASP A 95 -6.98 17.02 1.26
C ASP A 95 -7.27 16.23 2.53
N GLY A 96 -6.26 15.59 3.10
CA GLY A 96 -6.47 14.87 4.35
C GLY A 96 -5.55 13.67 4.52
N ILE A 97 -5.93 12.85 5.49
CA ILE A 97 -5.15 11.67 5.87
C ILE A 97 -5.97 10.42 5.56
N SER A 98 -5.32 9.41 5.02
CA SER A 98 -5.99 8.17 4.67
C SER A 98 -6.44 7.42 5.92
N LYS A 99 -7.32 6.46 5.73
CA LYS A 99 -7.64 5.52 6.79
C LYS A 99 -6.37 4.71 7.08
N PRO A 100 -6.22 4.25 8.32
CA PRO A 100 -5.07 3.40 8.63
C PRO A 100 -5.13 2.11 7.82
N HIS A 101 -4.00 1.73 7.27
CA HIS A 101 -3.86 0.48 6.55
C HIS A 101 -2.96 -0.41 7.39
N GLN A 102 -3.43 -1.61 7.70
CA GLN A 102 -2.65 -2.53 8.49
C GLN A 102 -1.69 -3.28 7.58
N LEU A 103 -0.42 -3.27 7.93
CA LEU A 103 0.59 -3.98 7.17
C LEU A 103 1.26 -4.97 8.10
N ILE A 104 1.15 -6.25 7.80
CA ILE A 104 1.70 -7.30 8.63
C ILE A 104 3.02 -7.78 8.01
N LEU A 105 4.07 -7.75 8.80
CA LEU A 105 5.37 -8.26 8.37
C LEU A 105 5.57 -9.64 9.00
N GLN A 106 5.64 -10.65 8.16
CA GLN A 106 5.87 -12.02 8.61
C GLN A 106 7.32 -12.37 8.30
N VAL A 107 8.07 -12.71 9.32
CA VAL A 107 9.48 -13.01 9.16
C VAL A 107 9.67 -14.52 9.09
N VAL A 108 10.29 -14.98 8.02
CA VAL A 108 10.52 -16.39 7.76
C VAL A 108 12.00 -16.67 7.85
N ASP A 109 12.34 -17.77 8.49
CA ASP A 109 13.74 -18.18 8.59
C ASP A 109 14.00 -19.30 7.57
N ILE A 110 14.46 -18.91 6.40
CA ILE A 110 14.70 -19.84 5.31
C ILE A 110 15.78 -20.85 5.70
N GLY A 111 16.79 -20.40 6.44
CA GLY A 111 17.86 -21.30 6.88
C GLY A 111 17.33 -22.40 7.78
N ALA A 112 16.45 -22.06 8.72
CA ALA A 112 15.87 -23.06 9.61
C ALA A 112 15.01 -24.05 8.85
N LEU A 113 14.23 -23.57 7.89
CA LEU A 113 13.39 -24.44 7.07
C LEU A 113 14.23 -25.40 6.24
N THR A 114 15.35 -24.93 5.72
CA THR A 114 16.25 -25.78 4.94
C THR A 114 16.89 -26.86 5.80
N GLN A 115 17.30 -26.52 7.02
CA GLN A 115 17.88 -27.49 7.92
C GLN A 115 16.86 -28.53 8.35
N GLU A 116 15.63 -28.12 8.57
CA GLU A 116 14.59 -29.05 8.95
C GLU A 116 14.32 -30.04 7.82
N ALA A 117 14.30 -29.58 6.59
CA ALA A 117 14.12 -30.46 5.44
C ALA A 117 15.27 -31.46 5.32
N LYS A 118 16.50 -31.02 5.55
CA LYS A 118 17.66 -31.91 5.51
C LYS A 118 17.59 -32.94 6.60
N SER A 119 17.14 -32.57 7.78
CA SER A 119 17.02 -33.49 8.89
C SER A 119 16.03 -34.60 8.60
N VAL A 120 14.90 -34.26 8.00
CA VAL A 120 13.90 -35.24 7.63
C VAL A 120 14.45 -36.19 6.56
N GLU A 121 15.19 -35.68 5.58
CA GLU A 121 15.75 -36.49 4.55
C GLU A 121 16.79 -37.45 5.10
N ASN A 122 17.63 -37.01 6.00
CA ASN A 122 18.63 -37.89 6.63
C ASN A 122 17.96 -39.00 7.41
N SER A 123 16.86 -38.73 8.07
CA SER A 123 16.13 -39.77 8.79
C SER A 123 15.62 -40.85 7.86
N ARG A 124 15.19 -40.49 6.67
CA ARG A 124 14.71 -41.44 5.71
C ARG A 124 15.84 -42.33 5.18
N HIS A 125 17.03 -41.75 5.02
CA HIS A 125 18.15 -42.50 4.49
C HIS A 125 18.68 -43.53 5.47
N LYS A 126 18.43 -43.35 6.74
CA LYS A 126 18.93 -44.30 7.74
C LYS A 126 18.13 -45.59 7.82
N GLN A 127 17.02 -45.64 7.13
CA GLN A 127 16.21 -46.85 7.09
C GLN A 127 16.57 -47.64 5.84
#